data_7117523da7259d83333788e0cb9db93e
#
_entry.id   7117523da7259d83333788e0cb9db93e
#
_cell.length_a   1.000
_cell.length_b   1.000
_cell.length_c   1.000
_cell.angle_alpha   90.00
_cell.angle_beta   90.00
_cell.angle_gamma   90.00
#
_symmetry.space_group_name_H-M   'P 1'
#
loop_
_entity.id
_entity.type
_entity.pdbx_description
1 polymer ?
#
loop_
_entity_poly.entity_id
_entity_poly.type
_entity_poly.pdbx_seq_one_letter_code
_entity_poly.pdbx_strand_id
1 'polypeptide(L)'
;MTSNDAFHIPETMRAAVLRDHDKGLEIETIRTPRPKAGEVLIKVAACGLCHSDLHVIGGAIAFPLPAVLGHEVTGTVVELGPGNEHTGLEVGQNVAGGFLMPCGQCEACAAGRDELCGPFFDLNRLKGLLYDGTTRLATPDGQPVAMYSMGGLAEYAVVPSTAVAPVPDTIDMVPAAILGCAAMTGYGAVRRGADLRYGETVAVV
;
A
#
# COMPACT_ATOMS: atom_id res chain seq x y z
N MET A 1 -17.52 -15.14 -19.77
CA MET A 1 -17.72 -13.75 -19.31
C MET A 1 -16.53 -13.45 -18.45
N THR A 2 -15.60 -12.62 -18.90
CA THR A 2 -14.42 -12.22 -18.11
C THR A 2 -14.91 -11.30 -16.99
N SER A 3 -14.48 -11.53 -15.75
CA SER A 3 -14.92 -10.89 -14.50
C SER A 3 -14.62 -9.38 -14.37
N ASN A 4 -14.22 -8.73 -15.44
CA ASN A 4 -13.80 -7.32 -15.46
C ASN A 4 -14.96 -6.30 -15.49
N ASP A 5 -16.22 -6.73 -15.63
CA ASP A 5 -17.36 -5.80 -15.76
C ASP A 5 -18.10 -5.51 -14.43
N ALA A 6 -17.63 -6.07 -13.30
CA ALA A 6 -18.34 -5.96 -12.02
C ALA A 6 -18.24 -4.56 -11.37
N PHE A 7 -17.17 -3.79 -11.67
CA PHE A 7 -16.93 -2.47 -11.08
C PHE A 7 -16.69 -1.42 -12.16
N HIS A 8 -17.44 -0.34 -12.10
CA HIS A 8 -17.14 0.83 -12.91
C HIS A 8 -15.94 1.56 -12.30
N ILE A 9 -14.81 1.52 -12.96
CA ILE A 9 -13.57 2.20 -12.53
C ILE A 9 -13.46 3.52 -13.33
N PRO A 10 -13.53 4.69 -12.67
CA PRO A 10 -13.47 5.99 -13.35
C PRO A 10 -12.08 6.23 -13.97
N GLU A 11 -12.00 7.12 -14.95
CA GLU A 11 -10.72 7.50 -15.58
C GLU A 11 -9.83 8.31 -14.63
N THR A 12 -10.43 9.05 -13.71
CA THR A 12 -9.74 9.90 -12.72
C THR A 12 -10.28 9.63 -11.33
N MET A 13 -9.46 9.89 -10.32
CA MET A 13 -9.77 9.72 -8.91
C MET A 13 -9.27 10.91 -8.10
N ARG A 14 -9.77 11.07 -6.89
CA ARG A 14 -9.20 11.99 -5.90
C ARG A 14 -8.07 11.31 -5.15
N ALA A 15 -7.01 12.06 -4.87
CA ALA A 15 -5.90 11.63 -4.02
C ALA A 15 -5.39 12.81 -3.19
N ALA A 16 -4.85 12.50 -2.00
CA ALA A 16 -4.12 13.46 -1.20
C ALA A 16 -2.66 13.47 -1.68
N VAL A 17 -2.28 14.53 -2.38
CA VAL A 17 -0.97 14.68 -3.02
C VAL A 17 -0.09 15.62 -2.21
N LEU A 18 1.12 15.18 -1.91
CA LEU A 18 2.17 16.02 -1.35
C LEU A 18 3.01 16.59 -2.50
N ARG A 19 2.91 17.91 -2.71
CA ARG A 19 3.74 18.62 -3.72
C ARG A 19 4.88 19.39 -3.10
N ASP A 20 4.65 19.84 -1.88
CA ASP A 20 5.55 20.72 -1.14
C ASP A 20 5.41 20.45 0.35
N HIS A 21 6.51 20.37 1.06
CA HIS A 21 6.51 20.13 2.51
C HIS A 21 5.84 21.26 3.30
N ASP A 22 5.93 22.50 2.83
CA ASP A 22 5.35 23.68 3.51
C ASP A 22 3.82 23.74 3.38
N LYS A 23 3.26 23.12 2.34
CA LYS A 23 1.80 23.14 2.08
C LYS A 23 1.08 21.91 2.64
N GLY A 24 1.82 20.83 2.88
CA GLY A 24 1.24 19.56 3.29
C GLY A 24 0.47 18.85 2.17
N LEU A 25 -0.51 18.03 2.56
CA LEU A 25 -1.33 17.25 1.62
C LEU A 25 -2.47 18.10 1.06
N GLU A 26 -2.62 18.09 -0.25
CA GLU A 26 -3.73 18.75 -0.97
C GLU A 26 -4.54 17.69 -1.73
N ILE A 27 -5.88 17.82 -1.72
CA ILE A 27 -6.74 16.92 -2.48
C ILE A 27 -6.74 17.33 -3.95
N GLU A 28 -6.25 16.44 -4.80
CA GLU A 28 -6.16 16.66 -6.23
C GLU A 28 -6.89 15.56 -7.02
N THR A 29 -7.21 15.87 -8.26
CA THR A 29 -7.67 14.86 -9.24
C THR A 29 -6.44 14.33 -9.98
N ILE A 30 -6.26 13.02 -9.97
CA ILE A 30 -5.20 12.32 -10.72
C ILE A 30 -5.81 11.20 -11.56
N ARG A 31 -5.04 10.61 -12.47
CA ARG A 31 -5.52 9.44 -13.24
C ARG A 31 -5.70 8.24 -12.32
N THR A 32 -6.81 7.52 -12.51
CA THR A 32 -6.99 6.21 -11.84
C THR A 32 -5.99 5.22 -12.43
N PRO A 33 -5.13 4.60 -11.59
CA PRO A 33 -4.11 3.69 -12.09
C PRO A 33 -4.71 2.38 -12.60
N ARG A 34 -3.95 1.65 -13.42
CA ARG A 34 -4.29 0.30 -13.87
C ARG A 34 -3.20 -0.68 -13.50
N PRO A 35 -3.56 -1.89 -13.04
CA PRO A 35 -2.59 -2.88 -12.61
C PRO A 35 -1.89 -3.51 -13.81
N LYS A 36 -0.56 -3.68 -13.71
CA LYS A 36 0.25 -4.49 -14.62
C LYS A 36 0.35 -5.93 -14.13
N ALA A 37 1.20 -6.73 -14.76
CA ALA A 37 1.41 -8.14 -14.39
C ALA A 37 1.84 -8.27 -12.91
N GLY A 38 1.18 -9.16 -12.17
CA GLY A 38 1.41 -9.42 -10.75
C GLY A 38 0.89 -8.34 -9.80
N GLU A 39 0.13 -7.36 -10.31
CA GLU A 39 -0.44 -6.26 -9.53
C GLU A 39 -1.97 -6.39 -9.41
N VAL A 40 -2.53 -5.73 -8.43
CA VAL A 40 -3.97 -5.63 -8.20
C VAL A 40 -4.37 -4.17 -8.01
N LEU A 41 -5.55 -3.81 -8.49
CA LEU A 41 -6.20 -2.53 -8.21
C LEU A 41 -7.19 -2.70 -7.07
N ILE A 42 -7.04 -1.89 -6.05
CA ILE A 42 -7.88 -1.86 -4.86
C ILE A 42 -8.71 -0.57 -4.90
N LYS A 43 -10.03 -0.69 -4.75
CA LYS A 43 -10.86 0.45 -4.36
C LYS A 43 -10.71 0.63 -2.86
N VAL A 44 -10.07 1.70 -2.43
CA VAL A 44 -9.73 1.95 -1.04
C VAL A 44 -10.99 2.23 -0.22
N ALA A 45 -11.19 1.46 0.85
CA ALA A 45 -12.25 1.70 1.83
C ALA A 45 -11.78 2.62 2.94
N ALA A 46 -10.54 2.43 3.41
CA ALA A 46 -9.89 3.27 4.41
C ALA A 46 -8.37 3.21 4.26
N CYS A 47 -7.72 4.30 4.64
CA CYS A 47 -6.28 4.38 4.78
C CYS A 47 -5.93 5.08 6.08
N GLY A 48 -5.18 4.39 6.96
CA GLY A 48 -4.63 4.98 8.18
C GLY A 48 -3.49 5.95 7.86
N LEU A 49 -3.24 6.89 8.75
CA LEU A 49 -2.11 7.81 8.68
C LEU A 49 -1.06 7.41 9.73
N CYS A 50 0.07 6.90 9.25
CA CYS A 50 1.18 6.48 10.08
C CYS A 50 2.14 7.64 10.38
N HIS A 51 2.91 7.52 11.46
CA HIS A 51 3.99 8.48 11.76
C HIS A 51 5.03 8.56 10.63
N SER A 52 5.23 7.47 9.89
CA SER A 52 6.11 7.46 8.71
C SER A 52 5.64 8.40 7.60
N ASP A 53 4.32 8.57 7.43
CA ASP A 53 3.78 9.54 6.47
C ASP A 53 4.05 10.98 6.95
N LEU A 54 3.93 11.24 8.26
CA LEU A 54 4.26 12.55 8.86
C LEU A 54 5.74 12.91 8.66
N HIS A 55 6.64 11.92 8.74
CA HIS A 55 8.07 12.15 8.46
C HIS A 55 8.33 12.54 7.00
N VAL A 56 7.59 11.99 6.05
CA VAL A 56 7.68 12.40 4.64
C VAL A 56 7.06 13.79 4.45
N ILE A 57 5.88 14.05 5.02
CA ILE A 57 5.19 15.35 4.95
C ILE A 57 6.09 16.46 5.52
N GLY A 58 6.72 16.21 6.66
CA GLY A 58 7.61 17.18 7.32
C GLY A 58 9.04 17.22 6.77
N GLY A 59 9.36 16.46 5.71
CA GLY A 59 10.69 16.44 5.09
C GLY A 59 11.79 15.75 5.91
N ALA A 60 11.46 15.10 7.04
CA ALA A 60 12.41 14.32 7.83
C ALA A 60 12.91 13.07 7.09
N ILE A 61 12.09 12.54 6.20
CA ILE A 61 12.44 11.49 5.23
C ILE A 61 12.42 12.12 3.85
N ALA A 62 13.58 12.16 3.17
CA ALA A 62 13.66 12.59 1.79
C ALA A 62 12.90 11.61 0.88
N PHE A 63 11.94 12.13 0.11
CA PHE A 63 11.14 11.35 -0.82
C PHE A 63 10.83 12.18 -2.07
N PRO A 64 10.76 11.57 -3.27
CA PRO A 64 10.43 12.28 -4.51
C PRO A 64 9.03 12.91 -4.45
N LEU A 65 8.91 14.14 -4.90
CA LEU A 65 7.65 14.86 -5.02
C LEU A 65 7.35 15.18 -6.50
N PRO A 66 6.08 15.28 -6.91
CA PRO A 66 4.86 15.08 -6.11
C PRO A 66 4.66 13.60 -5.73
N ALA A 67 3.99 13.35 -4.60
CA ALA A 67 3.78 11.99 -4.11
C ALA A 67 2.38 11.79 -3.49
N VAL A 68 1.84 10.58 -3.60
CA VAL A 68 0.73 10.08 -2.78
C VAL A 68 1.30 9.14 -1.73
N LEU A 69 0.95 9.39 -0.47
CA LEU A 69 1.38 8.60 0.68
C LEU A 69 0.29 7.60 1.09
N GLY A 70 0.49 6.95 2.25
CA GLY A 70 -0.48 6.04 2.84
C GLY A 70 -0.18 4.58 2.54
N HIS A 71 -0.10 3.79 3.61
CA HIS A 71 0.28 2.38 3.55
C HIS A 71 -0.47 1.51 4.57
N GLU A 72 -1.45 2.05 5.23
CA GLU A 72 -2.36 1.34 6.13
C GLU A 72 -3.72 1.20 5.43
N VAL A 73 -3.80 0.32 4.44
CA VAL A 73 -4.90 0.28 3.47
C VAL A 73 -5.79 -0.93 3.68
N THR A 74 -7.09 -0.70 3.67
CA THR A 74 -8.08 -1.73 3.37
C THR A 74 -8.91 -1.32 2.17
N GLY A 75 -9.43 -2.28 1.45
CA GLY A 75 -10.29 -2.02 0.30
C GLY A 75 -10.77 -3.31 -0.34
N THR A 76 -11.43 -3.13 -1.48
CA THR A 76 -11.94 -4.24 -2.29
C THR A 76 -11.12 -4.35 -3.56
N VAL A 77 -10.70 -5.53 -3.93
CA VAL A 77 -10.05 -5.81 -5.21
C VAL A 77 -11.07 -5.57 -6.33
N VAL A 78 -10.78 -4.66 -7.25
CA VAL A 78 -11.68 -4.30 -8.35
C VAL A 78 -11.13 -4.68 -9.73
N GLU A 79 -9.82 -4.92 -9.82
CA GLU A 79 -9.17 -5.40 -11.05
C GLU A 79 -7.91 -6.20 -10.68
N LEU A 80 -7.67 -7.31 -11.38
CA LEU A 80 -6.46 -8.10 -11.30
C LEU A 80 -5.64 -7.90 -12.57
N GLY A 81 -4.38 -7.53 -12.42
CA GLY A 81 -3.43 -7.56 -13.53
C GLY A 81 -3.12 -9.00 -13.97
N PRO A 82 -2.55 -9.20 -15.15
CA PRO A 82 -2.14 -10.54 -15.62
C PRO A 82 -1.20 -11.24 -14.63
N GLY A 83 -1.20 -12.58 -14.59
CA GLY A 83 -0.29 -13.37 -13.77
C GLY A 83 -0.72 -13.53 -12.31
N ASN A 84 -1.95 -13.18 -11.96
CA ASN A 84 -2.52 -13.34 -10.62
C ASN A 84 -3.33 -14.63 -10.42
N GLU A 85 -3.35 -15.53 -11.39
CA GLU A 85 -4.22 -16.74 -11.41
C GLU A 85 -3.90 -17.70 -10.25
N HIS A 86 -2.71 -17.62 -9.68
CA HIS A 86 -2.23 -18.48 -8.60
C HIS A 86 -2.24 -17.83 -7.21
N THR A 87 -2.64 -16.56 -7.11
CA THR A 87 -2.59 -15.81 -5.84
C THR A 87 -3.76 -16.12 -4.90
N GLY A 88 -4.85 -16.67 -5.45
CA GLY A 88 -6.11 -16.86 -4.73
C GLY A 88 -6.90 -15.57 -4.48
N LEU A 89 -6.45 -14.45 -5.07
CA LEU A 89 -7.19 -13.19 -5.01
C LEU A 89 -8.29 -13.16 -6.08
N GLU A 90 -9.44 -12.62 -5.71
CA GLU A 90 -10.60 -12.49 -6.58
C GLU A 90 -11.13 -11.06 -6.62
N VAL A 91 -11.69 -10.67 -7.77
CA VAL A 91 -12.41 -9.39 -7.89
C VAL A 91 -13.64 -9.42 -7.00
N GLY A 92 -13.84 -8.38 -6.20
CA GLY A 92 -14.87 -8.28 -5.17
C GLY A 92 -14.40 -8.67 -3.77
N GLN A 93 -13.21 -9.27 -3.63
CA GLN A 93 -12.68 -9.69 -2.35
C GLN A 93 -12.15 -8.51 -1.53
N ASN A 94 -12.48 -8.50 -0.23
CA ASN A 94 -11.94 -7.54 0.72
C ASN A 94 -10.52 -7.92 1.13
N VAL A 95 -9.63 -6.92 1.18
CA VAL A 95 -8.21 -7.11 1.47
C VAL A 95 -7.69 -6.04 2.44
N ALA A 96 -6.66 -6.41 3.21
CA ALA A 96 -5.81 -5.48 3.94
C ALA A 96 -4.39 -5.51 3.34
N GLY A 97 -3.79 -4.34 3.21
CA GLY A 97 -2.45 -4.18 2.67
C GLY A 97 -1.39 -4.03 3.75
N GLY A 98 -0.17 -4.49 3.48
CA GLY A 98 0.99 -4.32 4.34
C GLY A 98 1.93 -3.23 3.85
N PHE A 99 2.58 -2.51 4.79
CA PHE A 99 3.57 -1.49 4.46
C PHE A 99 4.66 -2.01 3.53
N LEU A 100 5.18 -3.19 3.84
CA LEU A 100 6.15 -3.87 3.00
C LEU A 100 5.43 -4.52 1.82
N MET A 101 5.90 -4.21 0.64
CA MET A 101 5.40 -4.79 -0.60
C MET A 101 6.49 -5.70 -1.20
N PRO A 102 6.60 -6.97 -0.77
CA PRO A 102 7.68 -7.83 -1.24
C PRO A 102 7.55 -8.09 -2.75
N CYS A 103 8.69 -8.13 -3.46
CA CYS A 103 8.68 -8.42 -4.90
C CYS A 103 8.40 -9.89 -5.24
N GLY A 104 8.46 -10.77 -4.25
CA GLY A 104 8.18 -12.20 -4.37
C GLY A 104 9.26 -13.03 -5.08
N GLN A 105 10.35 -12.42 -5.60
CA GLN A 105 11.30 -13.12 -6.46
C GLN A 105 12.78 -12.85 -6.15
N CYS A 106 13.12 -11.87 -5.32
CA CYS A 106 14.51 -11.67 -4.91
C CYS A 106 14.95 -12.75 -3.91
N GLU A 107 16.26 -12.85 -3.66
CA GLU A 107 16.83 -13.84 -2.75
C GLU A 107 16.19 -13.83 -1.36
N ALA A 108 15.94 -12.64 -0.81
CA ALA A 108 15.27 -12.50 0.48
C ALA A 108 13.84 -13.04 0.46
N CYS A 109 13.03 -12.68 -0.54
CA CYS A 109 11.66 -13.18 -0.69
C CYS A 109 11.64 -14.70 -0.93
N ALA A 110 12.55 -15.22 -1.76
CA ALA A 110 12.66 -16.66 -2.00
C ALA A 110 13.05 -17.45 -0.75
N ALA A 111 13.73 -16.81 0.20
CA ALA A 111 14.07 -17.35 1.51
C ALA A 111 13.00 -17.12 2.59
N GLY A 112 11.83 -16.57 2.24
CA GLY A 112 10.75 -16.23 3.19
C GLY A 112 11.08 -15.06 4.13
N ARG A 113 11.99 -14.17 3.71
CA ARG A 113 12.42 -12.99 4.44
C ARG A 113 11.96 -11.72 3.72
N ASP A 114 10.66 -11.58 3.56
CA ASP A 114 10.02 -10.52 2.81
C ASP A 114 10.35 -9.12 3.36
N GLU A 115 10.60 -9.03 4.66
CA GLU A 115 11.01 -7.79 5.35
C GLU A 115 12.38 -7.25 4.88
N LEU A 116 13.17 -8.06 4.19
CA LEU A 116 14.47 -7.70 3.62
C LEU A 116 14.42 -7.59 2.08
N CYS A 117 13.25 -7.42 1.50
CA CYS A 117 13.10 -7.27 0.06
C CYS A 117 13.87 -6.06 -0.48
N GLY A 118 15.03 -6.28 -1.11
CA GLY A 118 15.86 -5.21 -1.68
C GLY A 118 15.10 -4.33 -2.69
N PRO A 119 14.41 -4.90 -3.70
CA PRO A 119 13.63 -4.11 -4.65
C PRO A 119 12.58 -3.20 -4.03
N PHE A 120 11.93 -3.60 -2.93
CA PHE A 120 11.02 -2.71 -2.21
C PHE A 120 11.73 -1.47 -1.68
N PHE A 121 12.88 -1.65 -1.04
CA PHE A 121 13.64 -0.52 -0.48
C PHE A 121 14.23 0.36 -1.58
N ASP A 122 14.85 -0.23 -2.59
CA ASP A 122 15.59 0.50 -3.63
C ASP A 122 14.70 1.26 -4.61
N LEU A 123 13.53 0.73 -4.93
CA LEU A 123 12.62 1.31 -5.91
C LEU A 123 11.44 2.02 -5.25
N ASN A 124 10.66 1.32 -4.42
CA ASN A 124 9.46 1.94 -3.87
C ASN A 124 9.79 2.89 -2.72
N ARG A 125 10.49 2.41 -1.70
CA ARG A 125 10.78 3.17 -0.48
C ARG A 125 11.62 4.41 -0.71
N LEU A 126 12.56 4.37 -1.66
CA LEU A 126 13.46 5.48 -1.96
C LEU A 126 13.01 6.33 -3.15
N LYS A 127 12.32 5.74 -4.14
CA LYS A 127 12.03 6.42 -5.43
C LYS A 127 10.54 6.53 -5.75
N GLY A 128 9.67 5.89 -4.98
CA GLY A 128 8.21 5.93 -5.22
C GLY A 128 7.77 5.17 -6.47
N LEU A 129 8.52 4.12 -6.86
CA LEU A 129 8.30 3.33 -8.07
C LEU A 129 7.93 1.88 -7.72
N LEU A 130 7.29 1.18 -8.64
CA LEU A 130 7.13 -0.27 -8.58
C LEU A 130 8.31 -0.98 -9.27
N TYR A 131 8.28 -2.31 -9.33
CA TYR A 131 9.44 -3.15 -9.64
C TYR A 131 9.87 -3.13 -11.11
N ASP A 132 9.05 -2.55 -11.98
CA ASP A 132 9.41 -2.25 -13.38
C ASP A 132 10.08 -0.86 -13.55
N GLY A 133 10.39 -0.18 -12.44
CA GLY A 133 11.00 1.14 -12.42
C GLY A 133 10.06 2.29 -12.79
N THR A 134 8.73 2.06 -12.77
CA THR A 134 7.73 3.10 -13.06
C THR A 134 6.73 3.25 -11.91
N THR A 135 6.18 4.45 -11.73
CA THR A 135 5.01 4.67 -10.88
C THR A 135 3.74 4.27 -11.62
N ARG A 136 2.65 4.01 -10.87
CA ARG A 136 1.30 3.82 -11.43
C ARG A 136 0.47 5.08 -11.39
N LEU A 137 0.93 6.10 -10.66
CA LEU A 137 0.20 7.34 -10.47
C LEU A 137 0.69 8.41 -11.44
N ALA A 138 -0.25 9.17 -11.99
CA ALA A 138 0.04 10.28 -12.88
C ALA A 138 -1.04 11.37 -12.77
N THR A 139 -0.62 12.61 -12.96
CA THR A 139 -1.54 13.74 -13.14
C THR A 139 -2.40 13.55 -14.39
N PRO A 140 -3.50 14.32 -14.58
CA PRO A 140 -4.35 14.21 -15.77
C PRO A 140 -3.60 14.44 -17.08
N ASP A 141 -2.57 15.29 -17.09
CA ASP A 141 -1.69 15.56 -18.23
C ASP A 141 -0.55 14.54 -18.39
N GLY A 142 -0.48 13.53 -17.50
CA GLY A 142 0.43 12.39 -17.61
C GLY A 142 1.79 12.55 -16.93
N GLN A 143 1.97 13.59 -16.10
CA GLN A 143 3.20 13.70 -15.30
C GLN A 143 3.22 12.65 -14.19
N PRO A 144 4.35 12.00 -13.93
CA PRO A 144 4.44 10.97 -12.91
C PRO A 144 4.26 11.54 -11.51
N VAL A 145 3.57 10.79 -10.66
CA VAL A 145 3.41 11.05 -9.23
C VAL A 145 3.99 9.86 -8.48
N ALA A 146 4.90 10.10 -7.55
CA ALA A 146 5.52 9.04 -6.75
C ALA A 146 4.51 8.39 -5.80
N MET A 147 4.71 7.13 -5.44
CA MET A 147 3.86 6.42 -4.48
C MET A 147 4.70 5.95 -3.29
N TYR A 148 4.41 6.46 -2.10
CA TYR A 148 5.06 6.02 -0.87
C TYR A 148 4.39 4.74 -0.37
N SER A 149 5.10 3.62 -0.47
CA SER A 149 4.52 2.29 -0.33
C SER A 149 3.32 2.15 -1.28
N MET A 150 2.11 1.98 -0.74
CA MET A 150 0.90 1.68 -1.51
C MET A 150 0.29 2.91 -2.21
N GLY A 151 0.65 4.14 -1.79
CA GLY A 151 -0.03 5.35 -2.26
C GLY A 151 -1.53 5.37 -1.92
N GLY A 152 -1.85 4.88 -0.72
CA GLY A 152 -3.23 4.58 -0.30
C GLY A 152 -4.08 5.77 0.10
N LEU A 153 -3.49 6.97 0.26
CA LEU A 153 -4.27 8.20 0.48
C LEU A 153 -4.94 8.68 -0.83
N ALA A 154 -5.63 7.75 -1.49
CA ALA A 154 -6.35 7.93 -2.76
C ALA A 154 -7.58 7.02 -2.80
N GLU A 155 -8.51 7.27 -3.72
CA GLU A 155 -9.72 6.43 -3.87
C GLU A 155 -9.40 5.03 -4.43
N TYR A 156 -8.29 4.88 -5.16
CA TYR A 156 -7.79 3.60 -5.68
C TYR A 156 -6.28 3.51 -5.50
N ALA A 157 -5.79 2.29 -5.25
CA ALA A 157 -4.36 1.98 -5.14
C ALA A 157 -4.02 0.76 -6.00
N VAL A 158 -2.90 0.81 -6.73
CA VAL A 158 -2.32 -0.36 -7.41
C VAL A 158 -1.10 -0.82 -6.63
N VAL A 159 -1.10 -2.09 -6.27
CA VAL A 159 -0.02 -2.70 -5.49
C VAL A 159 0.32 -4.09 -6.03
N PRO A 160 1.53 -4.62 -5.78
CA PRO A 160 1.81 -6.03 -6.01
C PRO A 160 0.83 -6.93 -5.24
N SER A 161 0.39 -8.02 -5.84
CA SER A 161 -0.52 -8.97 -5.17
C SER A 161 0.06 -9.56 -3.87
N THR A 162 1.38 -9.60 -3.77
CA THR A 162 2.13 -10.00 -2.56
C THR A 162 2.00 -9.04 -1.38
N ALA A 163 1.52 -7.83 -1.63
CA ALA A 163 1.38 -6.78 -0.60
C ALA A 163 0.03 -6.80 0.12
N VAL A 164 -0.90 -7.66 -0.29
CA VAL A 164 -2.25 -7.72 0.27
C VAL A 164 -2.62 -9.13 0.72
N ALA A 165 -3.46 -9.19 1.73
CA ALA A 165 -4.05 -10.42 2.22
C ALA A 165 -5.59 -10.28 2.29
N PRO A 166 -6.34 -11.33 1.93
CA PRO A 166 -7.78 -11.36 2.12
C PRO A 166 -8.17 -11.19 3.57
N VAL A 167 -9.24 -10.45 3.80
CA VAL A 167 -9.87 -10.32 5.12
C VAL A 167 -11.32 -10.78 5.05
N PRO A 168 -11.85 -11.39 6.13
CA PRO A 168 -13.26 -11.81 6.17
C PRO A 168 -14.22 -10.64 5.94
N ASP A 169 -15.33 -10.86 5.24
CA ASP A 169 -16.35 -9.84 4.99
C ASP A 169 -17.03 -9.32 6.27
N THR A 170 -16.87 -10.04 7.38
CA THR A 170 -17.39 -9.65 8.70
C THR A 170 -16.55 -8.60 9.42
N ILE A 171 -15.34 -8.29 8.90
CA ILE A 171 -14.47 -7.29 9.50
C ILE A 171 -14.89 -5.89 9.04
N ASP A 172 -14.98 -4.96 10.00
CA ASP A 172 -15.12 -3.55 9.67
C ASP A 172 -13.82 -3.05 9.02
N MET A 173 -13.94 -2.60 7.78
CA MET A 173 -12.79 -2.21 6.94
C MET A 173 -12.08 -0.96 7.46
N VAL A 174 -12.77 -0.07 8.18
CA VAL A 174 -12.16 1.17 8.68
C VAL A 174 -11.11 0.87 9.76
N PRO A 175 -11.44 0.22 10.89
CA PRO A 175 -10.41 -0.14 11.87
C PRO A 175 -9.41 -1.19 11.34
N ALA A 176 -9.79 -2.03 10.38
CA ALA A 176 -8.89 -3.01 9.79
C ALA A 176 -7.75 -2.39 8.96
N ALA A 177 -7.87 -1.13 8.55
CA ALA A 177 -6.82 -0.47 7.76
C ALA A 177 -5.44 -0.49 8.43
N ILE A 178 -5.39 -0.43 9.78
CA ILE A 178 -4.13 -0.43 10.53
C ILE A 178 -3.48 -1.82 10.66
N LEU A 179 -4.11 -2.90 10.18
CA LEU A 179 -3.60 -4.28 10.35
C LEU A 179 -2.21 -4.46 9.76
N GLY A 180 -1.96 -3.91 8.57
CA GLY A 180 -0.71 -4.10 7.84
C GLY A 180 0.46 -3.22 8.29
N CYS A 181 0.27 -2.34 9.26
CA CYS A 181 1.35 -1.50 9.82
C CYS A 181 1.25 -1.43 11.35
N ALA A 182 0.36 -0.61 11.91
CA ALA A 182 0.33 -0.35 13.36
C ALA A 182 0.08 -1.63 14.18
N ALA A 183 -0.91 -2.46 13.80
CA ALA A 183 -1.20 -3.69 14.52
C ALA A 183 -0.07 -4.72 14.41
N MET A 184 0.48 -4.91 13.21
CA MET A 184 1.60 -5.83 12.98
C MET A 184 2.86 -5.35 13.73
N THR A 185 3.15 -4.05 13.71
CA THR A 185 4.28 -3.44 14.43
C THR A 185 4.11 -3.62 15.94
N GLY A 186 2.93 -3.32 16.48
CA GLY A 186 2.65 -3.51 17.91
C GLY A 186 2.77 -4.98 18.34
N TYR A 187 2.22 -5.90 17.55
CA TYR A 187 2.37 -7.34 17.80
C TYR A 187 3.85 -7.76 17.76
N GLY A 188 4.60 -7.29 16.77
CA GLY A 188 6.02 -7.57 16.63
C GLY A 188 6.84 -7.04 17.81
N ALA A 189 6.56 -5.83 18.29
CA ALA A 189 7.21 -5.23 19.45
C ALA A 189 7.00 -6.07 20.71
N VAL A 190 5.77 -6.52 20.96
CA VAL A 190 5.43 -7.35 22.12
C VAL A 190 6.05 -8.75 22.03
N ARG A 191 5.85 -9.43 20.86
CA ARG A 191 6.20 -10.85 20.71
C ARG A 191 7.63 -11.10 20.31
N ARG A 192 8.24 -10.21 19.56
CA ARG A 192 9.60 -10.37 19.02
C ARG A 192 10.59 -9.43 19.70
N GLY A 193 10.21 -8.18 19.94
CA GLY A 193 11.08 -7.20 20.58
C GLY A 193 11.21 -7.42 22.08
N ALA A 194 10.09 -7.45 22.81
CA ALA A 194 10.07 -7.60 24.26
C ALA A 194 10.05 -9.08 24.73
N ASP A 195 9.77 -10.05 23.84
CA ASP A 195 9.53 -11.47 24.17
C ASP A 195 8.56 -11.64 25.36
N LEU A 196 7.54 -10.78 25.43
CA LEU A 196 6.59 -10.74 26.55
C LEU A 196 5.83 -12.06 26.64
N ARG A 197 5.82 -12.63 27.84
CA ARG A 197 5.19 -13.93 28.14
C ARG A 197 3.89 -13.74 28.89
N TYR A 198 3.07 -14.79 28.88
CA TYR A 198 1.81 -14.80 29.63
C TYR A 198 2.05 -14.56 31.12
N GLY A 199 1.32 -13.61 31.72
CA GLY A 199 1.44 -13.24 33.14
C GLY A 199 2.47 -12.14 33.43
N GLU A 200 3.25 -11.71 32.45
CA GLU A 200 4.19 -10.58 32.60
C GLU A 200 3.49 -9.25 32.36
N THR A 201 4.10 -8.18 32.84
CA THR A 201 3.65 -6.80 32.68
C THR A 201 4.60 -6.02 31.78
N VAL A 202 4.03 -5.12 30.99
CA VAL A 202 4.81 -4.21 30.13
C VAL A 202 4.35 -2.77 30.32
N ALA A 203 5.28 -1.84 30.28
CA ALA A 203 4.98 -0.41 30.19
C ALA A 203 5.32 0.08 28.77
N VAL A 204 4.42 0.88 28.21
CA VAL A 204 4.62 1.55 26.91
C VAL A 204 4.76 3.03 27.21
N VAL A 205 5.85 3.65 26.75
CA VAL A 205 6.19 5.06 26.93
C VAL A 205 6.29 5.79 25.61
#